data_950067711a911efcf2dbd7e9215a433c
#
_entry.id   950067711a911efcf2dbd7e9215a433c
#
_cell.length_a   1.000
_cell.length_b   1.000
_cell.length_c   1.000
_cell.angle_alpha   90.00
_cell.angle_beta   90.00
_cell.angle_gamma   90.00
#
_symmetry.space_group_name_H-M   'P 1'
#
loop_
_entity.id
_entity.type
_entity.pdbx_description
1 polymer ?
#
loop_
_entity_poly.entity_id
_entity_poly.type
_entity_poly.pdbx_seq_one_letter_code
_entity_poly.pdbx_strand_id
1 'polypeptide(L)'
;MKLKLLNKCELKSLYNAEIVDDFPRAELKPLRAMLRLMDMGQYDPLLITDDDGNALGYALVWLPRARDGGLLEYLGVLRGKRNNGLGTQALPLLLERYGQIFGEVEAPTSDDPAENELRRHRIGFYERNGFRVLDYECALFGVHFKCMYQGPETDDRKVQNLHRSVYADYFS
;
A
#
# COMPACT_ATOMS: atom_id res chain seq x y z
N MET A 1 -17.62 2.09 -8.13
CA MET A 1 -16.53 1.34 -7.45
C MET A 1 -16.59 1.58 -5.95
N LYS A 2 -16.38 0.55 -5.14
CA LYS A 2 -16.49 0.58 -3.67
C LYS A 2 -15.33 -0.13 -3.01
N LEU A 3 -15.05 0.24 -1.75
CA LEU A 3 -14.09 -0.44 -0.88
C LEU A 3 -14.86 -1.25 0.18
N LYS A 4 -14.59 -2.54 0.27
CA LYS A 4 -15.16 -3.44 1.28
C LYS A 4 -14.07 -3.88 2.25
N LEU A 5 -14.22 -3.58 3.54
CA LEU A 5 -13.32 -4.10 4.57
C LEU A 5 -13.52 -5.61 4.73
N LEU A 6 -12.43 -6.36 4.66
CA LEU A 6 -12.44 -7.82 4.82
C LEU A 6 -12.24 -8.23 6.28
N ASN A 7 -12.87 -9.31 6.68
CA ASN A 7 -12.56 -9.98 7.94
C ASN A 7 -11.33 -10.91 7.79
N LYS A 8 -10.89 -11.50 8.90
CA LYS A 8 -9.69 -12.36 8.91
C LYS A 8 -9.81 -13.59 8.00
N CYS A 9 -10.98 -14.20 7.93
CA CYS A 9 -11.20 -15.38 7.07
C CYS A 9 -11.13 -14.97 5.59
N GLU A 10 -11.74 -13.86 5.25
CA GLU A 10 -11.69 -13.29 3.90
C GLU A 10 -10.27 -12.90 3.49
N LEU A 11 -9.50 -12.26 4.41
CA LEU A 11 -8.09 -11.95 4.15
C LEU A 11 -7.25 -13.22 3.93
N LYS A 12 -7.44 -14.26 4.74
CA LYS A 12 -6.73 -15.54 4.54
C LYS A 12 -7.00 -16.13 3.16
N SER A 13 -8.25 -16.11 2.72
CA SER A 13 -8.65 -16.59 1.39
C SER A 13 -7.99 -15.78 0.28
N LEU A 14 -8.05 -14.44 0.38
CA LEU A 14 -7.43 -13.54 -0.59
C LEU A 14 -5.90 -13.70 -0.62
N TYR A 15 -5.27 -13.82 0.55
CA TYR A 15 -3.81 -13.98 0.67
C TYR A 15 -3.34 -15.23 -0.07
N ASN A 16 -4.00 -16.36 0.15
CA ASN A 16 -3.61 -17.63 -0.46
C ASN A 16 -3.97 -17.73 -1.95
N ALA A 17 -5.05 -17.07 -2.38
CA ALA A 17 -5.51 -17.14 -3.76
C ALA A 17 -4.81 -16.16 -4.71
N GLU A 18 -4.43 -14.98 -4.23
CA GLU A 18 -3.97 -13.89 -5.08
C GLU A 18 -2.64 -13.29 -4.60
N ILE A 19 -2.55 -12.87 -3.32
CA ILE A 19 -1.44 -12.04 -2.83
C ILE A 19 -0.10 -12.77 -2.91
N VAL A 20 -0.05 -14.05 -2.56
CA VAL A 20 1.17 -14.87 -2.59
C VAL A 20 1.76 -15.00 -4.00
N ASP A 21 0.93 -14.90 -5.03
CA ASP A 21 1.35 -15.00 -6.43
C ASP A 21 1.63 -13.63 -7.06
N ASP A 22 1.07 -12.56 -6.50
CA ASP A 22 1.23 -11.21 -7.04
C ASP A 22 2.54 -10.53 -6.61
N PHE A 23 3.15 -10.97 -5.51
CA PHE A 23 4.34 -10.35 -4.95
C PHE A 23 5.45 -11.36 -4.65
N PRO A 24 6.74 -10.99 -4.81
CA PRO A 24 7.86 -11.83 -4.41
C PRO A 24 7.80 -12.17 -2.91
N ARG A 25 8.19 -13.38 -2.54
CA ARG A 25 8.18 -13.82 -1.13
C ARG A 25 8.96 -12.90 -0.18
N ALA A 26 10.05 -12.31 -0.68
CA ALA A 26 10.87 -11.40 0.12
C ALA A 26 10.16 -10.07 0.46
N GLU A 27 9.16 -9.68 -0.35
CA GLU A 27 8.38 -8.45 -0.16
C GLU A 27 7.07 -8.69 0.62
N LEU A 28 6.72 -9.96 0.85
CA LEU A 28 5.45 -10.31 1.49
C LEU A 28 5.54 -10.25 3.01
N LYS A 29 4.70 -9.43 3.63
CA LYS A 29 4.42 -9.52 5.06
C LYS A 29 3.79 -10.88 5.37
N PRO A 30 4.27 -11.63 6.37
CA PRO A 30 3.64 -12.89 6.78
C PRO A 30 2.18 -12.68 7.17
N LEU A 31 1.29 -13.57 6.72
CA LEU A 31 -0.14 -13.50 7.02
C LEU A 31 -0.42 -13.36 8.52
N ARG A 32 0.34 -14.10 9.37
CA ARG A 32 0.22 -13.99 10.84
C ARG A 32 0.45 -12.58 11.37
N ALA A 33 1.37 -11.81 10.75
CA ALA A 33 1.64 -10.44 11.13
C ALA A 33 0.50 -9.52 10.72
N MET A 34 -0.07 -9.71 9.53
CA MET A 34 -1.26 -8.97 9.08
C MET A 34 -2.44 -9.21 10.03
N LEU A 35 -2.70 -10.47 10.40
CA LEU A 35 -3.79 -10.83 11.31
C LEU A 35 -3.62 -10.23 12.70
N ARG A 36 -2.37 -10.19 13.22
CA ARG A 36 -2.05 -9.53 14.49
C ARG A 36 -2.32 -8.03 14.41
N LEU A 37 -1.90 -7.37 13.34
CA LEU A 37 -2.16 -5.94 13.14
C LEU A 37 -3.67 -5.65 13.01
N MET A 38 -4.45 -6.55 12.41
CA MET A 38 -5.92 -6.44 12.41
C MET A 38 -6.50 -6.49 13.82
N ASP A 39 -5.99 -7.37 14.70
CA ASP A 39 -6.40 -7.42 16.10
C ASP A 39 -6.10 -6.13 16.85
N MET A 40 -5.04 -5.44 16.47
CA MET A 40 -4.65 -4.14 17.03
C MET A 40 -5.41 -2.96 16.40
N GLY A 41 -6.27 -3.21 15.40
CA GLY A 41 -6.96 -2.15 14.65
C GLY A 41 -6.03 -1.33 13.75
N GLN A 42 -4.88 -1.87 13.37
CA GLN A 42 -3.84 -1.20 12.59
C GLN A 42 -3.64 -1.77 11.19
N TYR A 43 -4.58 -2.55 10.69
CA TYR A 43 -4.51 -3.11 9.34
C TYR A 43 -5.88 -3.25 8.73
N ASP A 44 -6.09 -2.57 7.62
CA ASP A 44 -7.32 -2.63 6.85
C ASP A 44 -7.09 -3.38 5.53
N PRO A 45 -7.45 -4.67 5.44
CA PRO A 45 -7.53 -5.36 4.17
C PRO A 45 -8.82 -4.96 3.46
N LEU A 46 -8.69 -4.38 2.27
CA LEU A 46 -9.83 -3.89 1.49
C LEU A 46 -9.96 -4.67 0.18
N LEU A 47 -11.17 -5.11 -0.12
CA LEU A 47 -11.54 -5.57 -1.44
C LEU A 47 -12.08 -4.38 -2.25
N ILE A 48 -11.60 -4.22 -3.47
CA ILE A 48 -12.09 -3.23 -4.42
C ILE A 48 -13.14 -3.93 -5.28
N THR A 49 -14.36 -3.40 -5.31
CA THR A 49 -15.47 -3.97 -6.06
C THR A 49 -16.06 -2.96 -7.03
N ASP A 50 -16.75 -3.46 -8.06
CA ASP A 50 -17.67 -2.62 -8.85
C ASP A 50 -18.94 -2.29 -8.04
N ASP A 51 -19.88 -1.60 -8.66
CA ASP A 51 -21.12 -1.19 -8.01
C ASP A 51 -22.08 -2.37 -7.76
N ASP A 52 -21.91 -3.46 -8.51
CA ASP A 52 -22.65 -4.71 -8.35
C ASP A 52 -22.05 -5.67 -7.32
N GLY A 53 -20.89 -5.31 -6.76
CA GLY A 53 -20.19 -6.08 -5.74
C GLY A 53 -19.20 -7.12 -6.27
N ASN A 54 -18.94 -7.15 -7.58
CA ASN A 54 -17.95 -8.05 -8.14
C ASN A 54 -16.54 -7.57 -7.79
N ALA A 55 -15.69 -8.49 -7.37
CA ALA A 55 -14.31 -8.20 -7.01
C ALA A 55 -13.48 -7.81 -8.23
N LEU A 56 -12.72 -6.73 -8.11
CA LEU A 56 -11.84 -6.18 -9.15
C LEU A 56 -10.37 -6.20 -8.73
N GLY A 57 -10.10 -5.99 -7.45
CA GLY A 57 -8.76 -5.88 -6.89
C GLY A 57 -8.79 -5.79 -5.38
N TYR A 58 -7.66 -5.47 -4.81
CA TYR A 58 -7.51 -5.31 -3.36
C TYR A 58 -6.50 -4.23 -3.01
N ALA A 59 -6.65 -3.66 -1.82
CA ALA A 59 -5.69 -2.77 -1.20
C ALA A 59 -5.48 -3.17 0.26
N LEU A 60 -4.24 -3.29 0.69
CA LEU A 60 -3.92 -3.57 2.09
C LEU A 60 -3.25 -2.33 2.67
N VAL A 61 -3.87 -1.75 3.70
CA VAL A 61 -3.46 -0.48 4.28
C VAL A 61 -3.03 -0.70 5.73
N TRP A 62 -1.78 -0.34 6.02
CA TRP A 62 -1.24 -0.37 7.37
C TRP A 62 -1.44 0.98 8.04
N LEU A 63 -2.06 0.99 9.22
CA LEU A 63 -2.48 2.20 9.90
C LEU A 63 -1.59 2.51 11.11
N PRO A 64 -1.25 3.79 11.36
CA PRO A 64 -0.72 4.19 12.65
C PRO A 64 -1.78 4.00 13.74
N ARG A 65 -1.34 3.92 15.01
CA ARG A 65 -2.24 3.76 16.14
C ARG A 65 -3.29 4.88 16.22
N ALA A 66 -2.91 6.12 15.86
CA ALA A 66 -3.82 7.27 15.81
C ALA A 66 -4.84 7.21 14.67
N ARG A 67 -4.62 6.32 13.67
CA ARG A 67 -5.47 6.17 12.46
C ARG A 67 -5.63 7.46 11.64
N ASP A 68 -4.65 8.33 11.69
CA ASP A 68 -4.60 9.62 10.99
C ASP A 68 -3.89 9.53 9.63
N GLY A 69 -4.24 8.54 8.86
CA GLY A 69 -3.66 8.23 7.56
C GLY A 69 -3.35 6.74 7.43
N GLY A 70 -2.72 6.34 6.35
CA GLY A 70 -2.34 4.95 6.14
C GLY A 70 -1.21 4.75 5.14
N LEU A 71 -0.43 3.70 5.32
CA LEU A 71 0.54 3.20 4.36
C LEU A 71 -0.16 2.20 3.45
N LEU A 72 -0.28 2.55 2.17
CA LEU A 72 -0.73 1.60 1.14
C LEU A 72 0.40 0.59 0.88
N GLU A 73 0.33 -0.53 1.57
CA GLU A 73 1.37 -1.55 1.53
C GLU A 73 1.28 -2.42 0.29
N TYR A 74 0.07 -2.80 -0.09
CA TYR A 74 -0.19 -3.59 -1.30
C TYR A 74 -1.41 -3.06 -2.04
N LEU A 75 -1.29 -2.96 -3.36
CA LEU A 75 -2.36 -2.66 -4.28
C LEU A 75 -2.29 -3.66 -5.43
N GLY A 76 -3.28 -4.52 -5.53
CA GLY A 76 -3.34 -5.58 -6.53
C GLY A 76 -4.62 -5.53 -7.35
N VAL A 77 -4.51 -5.94 -8.60
CA VAL A 77 -5.64 -6.11 -9.51
C VAL A 77 -5.83 -7.60 -9.75
N LEU A 78 -7.03 -8.11 -9.54
CA LEU A 78 -7.31 -9.53 -9.72
C LEU A 78 -7.04 -9.98 -11.16
N ARG A 79 -6.67 -11.26 -11.29
CA ARG A 79 -6.42 -11.86 -12.61
C ARG A 79 -7.62 -11.68 -13.52
N GLY A 80 -7.37 -11.35 -14.79
CA GLY A 80 -8.41 -11.05 -15.78
C GLY A 80 -9.04 -9.65 -15.69
N LYS A 81 -8.67 -8.85 -14.69
CA LYS A 81 -9.15 -7.46 -14.50
C LYS A 81 -8.04 -6.42 -14.71
N ARG A 82 -6.83 -6.84 -15.09
CA ARG A 82 -5.67 -5.96 -15.33
C ARG A 82 -5.91 -5.06 -16.54
N ASN A 83 -5.19 -3.93 -16.59
CA ASN A 83 -5.17 -2.93 -17.66
C ASN A 83 -6.44 -2.06 -17.81
N ASN A 84 -7.32 -2.03 -16.82
CA ASN A 84 -8.53 -1.20 -16.82
C ASN A 84 -8.41 0.09 -15.99
N GLY A 85 -7.18 0.51 -15.63
CA GLY A 85 -6.95 1.72 -14.84
C GLY A 85 -7.49 1.63 -13.40
N LEU A 86 -7.65 0.42 -12.87
CA LEU A 86 -8.23 0.18 -11.55
C LEU A 86 -7.47 0.90 -10.44
N GLY A 87 -6.13 0.86 -10.47
CA GLY A 87 -5.29 1.54 -9.48
C GLY A 87 -5.57 3.03 -9.43
N THR A 88 -5.63 3.68 -10.60
CA THR A 88 -5.95 5.11 -10.72
C THR A 88 -7.33 5.44 -10.16
N GLN A 89 -8.30 4.55 -10.33
CA GLN A 89 -9.66 4.74 -9.81
C GLN A 89 -9.77 4.44 -8.31
N ALA A 90 -8.96 3.53 -7.78
CA ALA A 90 -8.98 3.14 -6.37
C ALA A 90 -8.28 4.16 -5.46
N LEU A 91 -7.21 4.81 -5.92
CA LEU A 91 -6.44 5.75 -5.10
C LEU A 91 -7.27 6.91 -4.53
N PRO A 92 -8.16 7.58 -5.30
CA PRO A 92 -9.04 8.61 -4.75
C PRO A 92 -9.96 8.10 -3.63
N LEU A 93 -10.48 6.87 -3.74
CA LEU A 93 -11.33 6.27 -2.71
C LEU A 93 -10.54 5.98 -1.42
N LEU A 94 -9.29 5.54 -1.56
CA LEU A 94 -8.41 5.35 -0.42
C LEU A 94 -8.07 6.67 0.25
N LEU A 95 -7.79 7.71 -0.54
CA LEU A 95 -7.52 9.05 -0.01
C LEU A 95 -8.74 9.63 0.73
N GLU A 96 -9.93 9.47 0.18
CA GLU A 96 -11.18 9.86 0.85
C GLU A 96 -11.37 9.14 2.18
N ARG A 97 -11.09 7.82 2.22
CA ARG A 97 -11.24 7.00 3.41
C ARG A 97 -10.26 7.37 4.53
N TYR A 98 -9.00 7.65 4.19
CA TYR A 98 -7.93 7.83 5.19
C TYR A 98 -7.46 9.27 5.36
N GLY A 99 -7.86 10.18 4.49
CA GLY A 99 -7.47 11.60 4.51
C GLY A 99 -6.05 11.85 4.00
N GLN A 100 -5.14 10.91 4.21
CA GLN A 100 -3.76 10.95 3.71
C GLN A 100 -3.21 9.53 3.55
N ILE A 101 -2.40 9.34 2.51
CA ILE A 101 -1.83 8.04 2.14
C ILE A 101 -0.35 8.16 1.88
N PHE A 102 0.41 7.22 2.46
CA PHE A 102 1.81 6.97 2.14
C PHE A 102 1.93 5.82 1.15
N GLY A 103 2.88 5.91 0.25
CA GLY A 103 3.34 4.82 -0.61
C GLY A 103 4.83 4.61 -0.43
N GLU A 104 5.29 3.38 -0.59
CA GLU A 104 6.70 3.01 -0.60
C GLU A 104 6.98 2.21 -1.87
N VAL A 105 7.98 2.63 -2.62
CA VAL A 105 8.48 1.91 -3.80
C VAL A 105 9.97 1.75 -3.66
N GLU A 106 10.49 0.55 -3.91
CA GLU A 106 11.93 0.33 -3.92
C GLU A 106 12.64 1.35 -4.81
N ALA A 107 13.71 1.94 -4.30
CA ALA A 107 14.51 2.89 -5.06
C ALA A 107 15.11 2.22 -6.30
N PRO A 108 15.21 2.91 -7.46
CA PRO A 108 15.74 2.34 -8.71
C PRO A 108 17.27 2.27 -8.70
N THR A 109 17.81 1.55 -7.72
CA THR A 109 19.26 1.39 -7.46
C THR A 109 19.71 -0.07 -7.54
N SER A 110 18.92 -0.95 -8.18
CA SER A 110 19.29 -2.33 -8.45
C SER A 110 20.39 -2.41 -9.52
N ASP A 111 21.21 -3.45 -9.47
CA ASP A 111 22.15 -3.78 -10.54
C ASP A 111 21.44 -4.27 -11.81
N ASP A 112 20.17 -4.65 -11.72
CA ASP A 112 19.35 -5.06 -12.86
C ASP A 112 18.60 -3.85 -13.46
N PRO A 113 18.93 -3.44 -14.71
CA PRO A 113 18.25 -2.35 -15.40
C PRO A 113 16.74 -2.58 -15.59
N ALA A 114 16.30 -3.81 -15.78
CA ALA A 114 14.88 -4.16 -15.95
C ALA A 114 14.08 -3.94 -14.66
N GLU A 115 14.65 -4.30 -13.51
CA GLU A 115 14.05 -3.98 -12.20
C GLU A 115 13.94 -2.48 -11.98
N ASN A 116 14.98 -1.72 -12.29
CA ASN A 116 14.97 -0.27 -12.14
C ASN A 116 13.90 0.39 -13.01
N GLU A 117 13.68 -0.13 -14.20
CA GLU A 117 12.59 0.35 -15.08
C GLU A 117 11.22 0.11 -14.46
N LEU A 118 10.96 -1.08 -13.91
CA LEU A 118 9.71 -1.39 -13.20
C LEU A 118 9.50 -0.48 -11.98
N ARG A 119 10.57 -0.23 -11.21
CA ARG A 119 10.52 0.67 -10.05
C ARG A 119 10.21 2.11 -10.45
N ARG A 120 10.82 2.62 -11.53
CA ARG A 120 10.49 3.95 -12.08
C ARG A 120 9.05 4.03 -12.57
N HIS A 121 8.54 2.98 -13.21
CA HIS A 121 7.14 2.91 -13.61
C HIS A 121 6.18 2.99 -12.42
N ARG A 122 6.47 2.29 -11.32
CA ARG A 122 5.69 2.36 -10.08
C ARG A 122 5.71 3.76 -9.47
N ILE A 123 6.89 4.37 -9.36
CA ILE A 123 7.02 5.76 -8.88
C ILE A 123 6.19 6.71 -9.76
N GLY A 124 6.35 6.63 -11.08
CA GLY A 124 5.58 7.44 -12.03
C GLY A 124 4.08 7.21 -11.95
N PHE A 125 3.62 6.00 -11.64
CA PHE A 125 2.21 5.72 -11.39
C PHE A 125 1.67 6.56 -10.22
N TYR A 126 2.38 6.60 -9.10
CA TYR A 126 1.99 7.39 -7.95
C TYR A 126 2.02 8.90 -8.25
N GLU A 127 3.09 9.40 -8.91
CA GLU A 127 3.20 10.81 -9.29
C GLU A 127 2.04 11.25 -10.20
N ARG A 128 1.68 10.45 -11.21
CA ARG A 128 0.54 10.73 -12.10
C ARG A 128 -0.81 10.72 -11.36
N ASN A 129 -0.89 10.08 -10.20
CA ASN A 129 -2.07 10.03 -9.36
C ASN A 129 -2.03 11.03 -8.18
N GLY A 130 -1.16 12.04 -8.26
CA GLY A 130 -1.13 13.16 -7.32
C GLY A 130 -0.30 12.97 -6.07
N PHE A 131 0.49 11.89 -6.00
CA PHE A 131 1.47 11.70 -4.92
C PHE A 131 2.72 12.52 -5.20
N ARG A 132 3.29 13.13 -4.18
CA ARG A 132 4.64 13.71 -4.25
C ARG A 132 5.67 12.75 -3.71
N VAL A 133 6.82 12.69 -4.33
CA VAL A 133 7.99 11.95 -3.83
C VAL A 133 8.64 12.78 -2.73
N LEU A 134 8.87 12.17 -1.58
CA LEU A 134 9.48 12.84 -0.43
C LEU A 134 11.01 12.84 -0.55
N ASP A 135 11.65 13.87 0.01
CA ASP A 135 13.11 14.04 -0.04
C ASP A 135 13.90 13.07 0.84
N TYR A 136 13.21 12.29 1.69
CA TYR A 136 13.84 11.27 2.50
C TYR A 136 13.60 9.87 1.93
N GLU A 137 14.55 8.97 2.18
CA GLU A 137 14.44 7.56 1.86
C GLU A 137 14.28 6.75 3.14
N CYS A 138 13.51 5.66 3.04
CA CYS A 138 13.41 4.66 4.09
C CYS A 138 14.30 3.47 3.75
N ALA A 139 14.93 2.89 4.76
CA ALA A 139 15.64 1.63 4.62
C ALA A 139 15.04 0.61 5.59
N LEU A 140 14.52 -0.48 5.05
CA LEU A 140 13.97 -1.60 5.80
C LEU A 140 14.65 -2.89 5.34
N PHE A 141 15.23 -3.63 6.29
CA PHE A 141 15.92 -4.89 6.01
C PHE A 141 17.00 -4.78 4.88
N GLY A 142 17.69 -3.63 4.82
CA GLY A 142 18.72 -3.38 3.81
C GLY A 142 18.20 -2.96 2.43
N VAL A 143 16.91 -2.82 2.26
CA VAL A 143 16.28 -2.32 1.04
C VAL A 143 15.95 -0.85 1.19
N HIS A 144 16.32 -0.03 0.20
CA HIS A 144 16.02 1.39 0.13
C HIS A 144 14.69 1.63 -0.60
N PHE A 145 13.83 2.44 -0.01
CA PHE A 145 12.53 2.81 -0.56
C PHE A 145 12.43 4.31 -0.77
N LYS A 146 11.89 4.72 -1.92
CA LYS A 146 11.33 6.04 -2.11
C LYS A 146 9.98 6.11 -1.43
N CYS A 147 9.80 7.14 -0.61
CA CYS A 147 8.56 7.38 0.10
C CYS A 147 7.74 8.43 -0.65
N MET A 148 6.44 8.16 -0.79
CA MET A 148 5.51 9.03 -1.49
C MET A 148 4.35 9.36 -0.59
N TYR A 149 3.76 10.51 -0.80
CA TYR A 149 2.70 11.03 0.05
C TYR A 149 1.65 11.78 -0.76
N GLN A 150 0.40 11.56 -0.40
CA GLN A 150 -0.72 12.38 -0.82
C GLN A 150 -1.59 12.71 0.40
N GLY A 151 -1.79 13.98 0.66
CA GLY A 151 -2.54 14.48 1.81
C GLY A 151 -2.38 15.98 2.00
N PRO A 152 -2.98 16.54 3.07
CA PRO A 152 -3.02 17.99 3.28
C PRO A 152 -1.73 18.57 3.89
N GLU A 153 -0.83 17.74 4.47
CA GLU A 153 0.37 18.23 5.14
C GLU A 153 1.44 18.62 4.10
N THR A 154 2.03 19.79 4.28
CA THR A 154 3.08 20.34 3.40
C THR A 154 4.46 20.35 4.03
N ASP A 155 4.56 20.18 5.35
CA ASP A 155 5.82 20.09 6.07
C ASP A 155 6.36 18.65 6.03
N ASP A 156 7.44 18.43 5.29
CA ASP A 156 8.04 17.10 5.11
C ASP A 156 8.53 16.46 6.41
N ARG A 157 8.90 17.24 7.43
CA ARG A 157 9.25 16.67 8.75
C ARG A 157 8.04 16.08 9.46
N LYS A 158 6.89 16.75 9.38
CA LYS A 158 5.63 16.23 9.94
C LYS A 158 5.18 15.01 9.17
N VAL A 159 5.25 15.03 7.84
CA VAL A 159 4.95 13.87 7.00
C VAL A 159 5.86 12.69 7.36
N GLN A 160 7.16 12.92 7.53
CA GLN A 160 8.10 11.87 7.94
C GLN A 160 7.76 11.28 9.32
N ASN A 161 7.36 12.10 10.28
CA ASN A 161 6.94 11.64 11.61
C ASN A 161 5.66 10.81 11.55
N LEU A 162 4.68 11.22 10.75
CA LEU A 162 3.45 10.47 10.50
C LEU A 162 3.77 9.11 9.86
N HIS A 163 4.62 9.10 8.83
CA HIS A 163 5.04 7.87 8.17
C HIS A 163 5.74 6.91 9.15
N ARG A 164 6.66 7.40 9.97
CA ARG A 164 7.33 6.60 11.01
C ARG A 164 6.35 6.03 12.03
N SER A 165 5.28 6.74 12.36
CA SER A 165 4.30 6.29 13.34
C SER A 165 3.55 5.02 12.92
N VAL A 166 3.48 4.73 11.62
CA VAL A 166 2.92 3.48 11.10
C VAL A 166 3.70 2.27 11.63
N TYR A 167 5.02 2.40 11.74
CA TYR A 167 5.92 1.31 12.16
C TYR A 167 6.14 1.22 13.67
N ALA A 168 5.64 2.18 14.46
CA ALA A 168 5.99 2.32 15.87
C ALA A 168 5.75 1.06 16.72
N ASP A 169 4.71 0.30 16.43
CA ASP A 169 4.34 -0.91 17.18
C ASP A 169 4.89 -2.20 16.56
N TYR A 170 5.45 -2.14 15.35
CA TYR A 170 5.96 -3.33 14.67
C TYR A 170 7.35 -3.73 15.16
N PHE A 171 8.16 -2.74 15.51
CA PHE A 171 9.54 -2.92 15.99
C PHE A 171 9.67 -2.75 17.50
N SER A 172 8.58 -2.54 18.20
CA SER A 172 8.56 -2.42 19.68
C SER A 172 8.49 -3.78 20.37
#